data_62b3f4246492597c812931ceb1f8c6bf
#
_entry.id   62b3f4246492597c812931ceb1f8c6bf
#
_cell.length_a   1.000
_cell.length_b   1.000
_cell.length_c   1.000
_cell.angle_alpha   90.00
_cell.angle_beta   90.00
_cell.angle_gamma   90.00
#
_symmetry.space_group_name_H-M   'P 1'
#
loop_
_entity.id
_entity.type
_entity.pdbx_description
1 polymer ?
#
loop_
_entity_poly.entity_id
_entity_poly.type
_entity_poly.pdbx_seq_one_letter_code
_entity_poly.pdbx_strand_id
1 'polypeptide(L)' 'MVGRYVLEAAIFDHLRSTKMGAGNEIQLTDGIASMMRERAVYAHRYEGTRYDCGNKAGMFQATVALGRKYHGLLTD' A
#
# COMPACT_ATOMS: atom_id res chain seq x y z
N MET A 1 3.33 -3.46 -2.29
CA MET A 1 3.41 -2.15 -1.61
C MET A 1 2.22 -1.94 -0.70
N VAL A 2 2.43 -1.37 0.45
CA VAL A 2 1.34 -0.96 1.34
C VAL A 2 0.77 0.36 0.84
N GLY A 3 -0.55 0.55 0.91
CA GLY A 3 -1.25 1.68 0.30
C GLY A 3 -1.12 3.01 1.05
N ARG A 4 0.06 3.34 1.57
CA ARG A 4 0.29 4.62 2.26
C ARG A 4 1.53 5.30 1.70
N TYR A 5 1.36 6.53 1.22
CA TYR A 5 2.40 7.28 0.49
C TYR A 5 2.53 8.70 1.00
N VAL A 6 3.76 9.19 0.98
CA VAL A 6 4.08 10.62 1.06
C VAL A 6 4.84 10.95 -0.22
N LEU A 7 4.25 11.75 -1.08
CA LEU A 7 4.78 12.04 -2.42
C LEU A 7 4.90 13.53 -2.65
N GLU A 8 5.89 13.94 -3.44
CA GLU A 8 6.00 15.33 -3.87
C GLU A 8 4.89 15.69 -4.85
N ALA A 9 4.53 16.96 -4.92
CA ALA A 9 3.47 17.45 -5.81
C ALA A 9 3.74 17.15 -7.29
N ALA A 10 5.00 16.95 -7.67
CA ALA A 10 5.38 16.55 -9.03
C ALA A 10 4.71 15.26 -9.48
N ILE A 11 4.22 14.41 -8.54
CA ILE A 11 3.48 13.18 -8.90
C ILE A 11 2.27 13.48 -9.77
N PHE A 12 1.61 14.61 -9.60
CA PHE A 12 0.45 14.95 -10.41
C PHE A 12 0.80 15.16 -11.88
N ASP A 13 1.97 15.71 -12.19
CA ASP A 13 2.44 15.86 -13.57
C ASP A 13 2.74 14.50 -14.19
N HIS A 14 3.33 13.60 -13.42
CA HIS A 14 3.58 12.23 -13.87
C HIS A 14 2.29 11.44 -14.09
N LEU A 15 1.28 11.64 -13.24
CA LEU A 15 -0.03 11.00 -13.40
C LEU A 15 -0.75 11.51 -14.65
N ARG A 16 -0.63 12.79 -15.00
CA ARG A 16 -1.24 13.33 -16.21
C ARG A 16 -0.69 12.69 -17.48
N SER A 17 0.59 12.33 -17.47
CA SER A 17 1.26 11.69 -18.60
C SER A 17 1.24 10.17 -18.55
N THR A 18 0.73 9.57 -17.46
CA THR A 18 0.66 8.13 -17.30
C THR A 18 -0.46 7.55 -18.16
N LYS A 19 -0.13 6.49 -18.91
CA LYS A 19 -1.12 5.76 -19.71
C LYS A 19 -1.93 4.84 -18.81
N MET A 20 -3.14 4.49 -19.26
CA MET A 20 -3.96 3.49 -18.59
C MET A 20 -3.21 2.18 -18.47
N GLY A 21 -3.20 1.63 -17.25
CA GLY A 21 -2.60 0.34 -16.94
C GLY A 21 -3.64 -0.77 -16.79
N ALA A 22 -3.37 -1.69 -15.88
CA ALA A 22 -4.25 -2.81 -15.58
C ALA A 22 -5.65 -2.33 -15.19
N GLY A 23 -6.69 -3.01 -15.65
CA GLY A 23 -8.06 -2.64 -15.36
C GLY A 23 -8.55 -1.39 -16.09
N ASN A 24 -7.83 -0.93 -17.11
CA ASN A 24 -8.15 0.25 -17.90
C ASN A 24 -8.21 1.53 -17.04
N GLU A 25 -7.41 1.58 -15.98
CA GLU A 25 -7.31 2.68 -15.04
C GLU A 25 -5.89 3.24 -14.99
N ILE A 26 -5.77 4.52 -14.64
CA ILE A 26 -4.46 5.13 -14.36
C ILE A 26 -4.02 4.65 -12.98
N GLN A 27 -2.89 3.97 -12.93
CA GLN A 27 -2.36 3.40 -11.70
C GLN A 27 -1.34 4.35 -11.04
N LEU A 28 -1.50 4.59 -9.74
CA LEU A 28 -0.57 5.42 -8.97
C LEU A 28 0.86 4.85 -9.02
N THR A 29 1.00 3.53 -8.99
CA THR A 29 2.30 2.86 -9.06
C THR A 29 3.04 3.16 -10.36
N ASP A 30 2.34 3.30 -11.47
CA ASP A 30 2.92 3.68 -12.75
C ASP A 30 3.38 5.15 -12.73
N GLY A 31 2.61 6.03 -12.09
CA GLY A 31 3.01 7.42 -11.88
C GLY A 31 4.26 7.55 -11.02
N ILE A 32 4.36 6.77 -9.96
CA ILE A 32 5.55 6.71 -9.10
C ILE A 32 6.76 6.21 -9.89
N ALA A 33 6.60 5.16 -10.69
CA ALA A 33 7.68 4.64 -11.53
C ALA A 33 8.18 5.68 -12.53
N SER A 34 7.28 6.46 -13.11
CA SER A 34 7.64 7.58 -13.99
C SER A 34 8.43 8.64 -13.23
N MET A 35 7.99 9.02 -12.04
CA MET A 35 8.65 10.03 -11.21
C MET A 35 10.05 9.58 -10.77
N MET A 36 10.27 8.29 -10.55
CA MET A 36 11.56 7.74 -10.14
C MET A 36 12.68 7.97 -11.17
N ARG A 37 12.34 8.26 -12.41
CA ARG A 37 13.32 8.57 -13.46
C ARG A 37 13.96 9.95 -13.25
N GLU A 38 13.27 10.86 -12.57
CA GLU A 38 13.70 12.24 -12.38
C GLU A 38 14.04 12.54 -10.92
N ARG A 39 13.42 11.85 -9.96
CA ARG A 39 13.53 12.13 -8.54
C ARG A 39 13.75 10.84 -7.75
N ALA A 40 14.43 10.97 -6.62
CA ALA A 40 14.57 9.85 -5.70
C ALA A 40 13.23 9.56 -5.00
N VAL A 41 12.85 8.29 -4.97
CA VAL A 41 11.69 7.82 -4.22
C VAL A 41 12.18 6.73 -3.28
N TYR A 42 11.86 6.86 -2.00
CA TYR A 42 12.35 5.96 -0.96
C TYR A 42 11.24 5.05 -0.46
N ALA A 43 11.57 3.80 -0.27
CA ALA A 43 10.70 2.85 0.41
C ALA A 43 11.03 2.88 1.91
N HIS A 44 10.03 3.15 2.74
CA HIS A 44 10.17 3.06 4.18
C HIS A 44 9.70 1.69 4.66
N ARG A 45 10.62 0.95 5.27
CA ARG A 45 10.28 -0.33 5.90
C ARG A 45 9.83 -0.05 7.32
N TYR A 46 8.54 -0.23 7.59
CA TYR A 46 7.99 -0.03 8.93
C TYR A 46 8.16 -1.28 9.80
N GLU A 47 8.14 -1.07 11.10
CA GLU A 47 8.04 -2.15 12.07
C GLU A 47 6.57 -2.53 12.26
N GLY A 48 6.31 -3.82 12.37
CA GLY A 48 4.96 -4.33 12.55
C GLY A 48 4.60 -5.38 11.52
N THR A 49 3.41 -5.88 11.61
CA THR A 49 2.90 -6.92 10.73
C THR A 49 1.79 -6.38 9.84
N ARG A 50 1.92 -6.63 8.54
CA ARG A 50 0.90 -6.29 7.57
C ARG A 50 -0.04 -7.49 7.37
N TYR A 51 -1.34 -7.21 7.35
CA TYR A 51 -2.36 -8.19 7.01
C TYR A 51 -3.10 -7.75 5.76
N ASP A 52 -3.26 -8.66 4.82
CA ASP A 52 -4.04 -8.39 3.60
C ASP A 52 -5.45 -8.95 3.79
N CYS A 53 -6.38 -8.06 4.11
CA CYS A 53 -7.79 -8.42 4.32
C CYS A 53 -8.56 -8.62 3.01
N GLY A 54 -7.90 -8.47 1.87
CA GLY A 54 -8.49 -8.71 0.55
C GLY A 54 -8.65 -10.19 0.21
N ASN A 55 -8.16 -11.09 1.05
CA ASN A 55 -8.37 -12.54 0.93
C ASN A 55 -8.80 -13.12 2.27
N LYS A 56 -9.40 -14.34 2.21
CA LYS A 56 -9.97 -14.98 3.41
C LYS A 56 -8.92 -15.30 4.47
N ALA A 57 -7.79 -15.83 4.06
CA ALA A 57 -6.70 -16.19 4.99
C ALA A 57 -6.12 -14.97 5.70
N GLY A 58 -5.86 -13.89 4.96
CA GLY A 58 -5.33 -12.66 5.54
C GLY A 58 -6.33 -12.00 6.49
N MET A 59 -7.61 -11.98 6.14
CA MET A 59 -8.65 -11.45 7.01
C MET A 59 -8.78 -12.25 8.30
N PHE A 60 -8.71 -13.57 8.23
CA PHE A 60 -8.73 -14.42 9.40
C PHE A 60 -7.52 -14.16 10.30
N GLN A 61 -6.33 -14.06 9.73
CA GLN A 61 -5.10 -13.77 10.48
C GLN A 61 -5.19 -12.42 11.18
N ALA A 62 -5.67 -11.38 10.49
CA ALA A 62 -5.85 -10.07 11.06
C ALA A 62 -6.86 -10.09 12.21
N THR A 63 -7.98 -10.77 12.02
CA THR A 63 -9.03 -10.87 13.02
C THR A 63 -8.51 -11.53 14.31
N VAL A 64 -7.78 -12.62 14.19
CA VAL A 64 -7.21 -13.33 15.34
C VAL A 64 -6.16 -12.47 16.04
N ALA A 65 -5.21 -11.91 15.30
CA ALA A 65 -4.12 -11.14 15.88
C ALA A 65 -4.61 -9.87 16.58
N LEU A 66 -5.49 -9.11 15.93
CA LEU A 66 -6.02 -7.87 16.49
C LEU A 66 -7.06 -8.13 17.57
N GLY A 67 -7.83 -9.21 17.46
CA GLY A 67 -8.74 -9.63 18.51
C GLY A 67 -8.01 -9.96 19.80
N ARG A 68 -6.90 -10.67 19.72
CA ARG A 68 -6.05 -10.96 20.88
C ARG A 68 -5.42 -9.71 21.46
N LYS A 69 -4.90 -8.84 20.61
CA LYS A 69 -4.17 -7.64 21.03
C LYS A 69 -5.06 -6.61 21.70
N TYR A 70 -6.22 -6.34 21.14
CA TYR A 70 -7.07 -5.22 21.56
C TYR A 70 -8.30 -5.62 22.36
N HIS A 71 -8.75 -6.86 22.25
CA HIS A 71 -9.99 -7.32 22.87
C HIS A 71 -9.81 -8.50 23.81
N GLY A 72 -8.59 -9.00 23.96
CA GLY A 72 -8.30 -10.13 24.82
C GLY A 72 -8.99 -11.43 24.41
N LEU A 73 -9.46 -11.53 23.17
CA LEU A 73 -10.11 -12.73 22.65
C LEU A 73 -9.07 -13.82 22.38
N LEU A 74 -9.46 -15.08 22.58
CA LEU A 74 -8.60 -16.25 22.37
C LEU A 74 -7.29 -16.19 23.19
N THR A 75 -7.31 -15.50 24.31
CA THR A 75 -6.21 -15.55 25.26
C THR A 75 -6.28 -16.79 26.12
N ASP A 76 -5.15 -17.36 26.43
CA ASP A 76 -5.05 -18.53 27.31
C ASP A 76 -5.25 -18.14 28.79
#